data_b4db08e5d131762302b3e7947d7c944e
#
_entry.id   b4db08e5d131762302b3e7947d7c944e
#
_cell.length_a   1.000
_cell.length_b   1.000
_cell.length_c   1.000
_cell.angle_alpha   90.00
_cell.angle_beta   90.00
_cell.angle_gamma   90.00
#
_symmetry.space_group_name_H-M   'P 1'
#
loop_
_entity.id
_entity.type
_entity.pdbx_description
1 polymer ?
#
loop_
_entity_poly.entity_id
_entity_poly.type
_entity_poly.pdbx_seq_one_letter_code
_entity_poly.pdbx_strand_id
1 'polypeptide(L)'
;KAITIEEEKCGKLITLFSPKGGAGKSVTAANLSAGIAKLTGKKALLIDLDLQFGDLAFMLGLKPKRSIADLVESEPETAEDLKKFLSEHPHGFSVLPSPFKPEQSEMVTSNHLRKLIKIARTVFDYIIVDTHSLFQDLTINSLDISDYICLIIAPELTHIKSMMQCMKVVETLKYPPEKIRMILNREECMYAISRAEIEASLKRKFDYSLHDDWKNALSMVNEQKTIFDTTTESAYRNDFVHLITGLTGEKITEEAKKSGLMGTLKGWFGGKEKGK
;
A
#
# COMPACT_ATOMS: atom_id res chain seq x y z
N LYS A 1 19.22 1.78 -39.44
CA LYS A 1 18.12 1.27 -38.61
C LYS A 1 18.44 1.67 -37.16
N ALA A 2 17.71 2.63 -36.62
CA ALA A 2 17.80 2.97 -35.20
C ALA A 2 17.28 1.76 -34.40
N ILE A 3 18.13 1.23 -33.54
CA ILE A 3 17.71 0.24 -32.53
C ILE A 3 16.93 1.04 -31.49
N THR A 4 15.60 0.94 -31.53
CA THR A 4 14.76 1.43 -30.45
C THR A 4 15.03 0.48 -29.27
N ILE A 5 15.80 0.96 -28.29
CA ILE A 5 15.92 0.30 -27.00
C ILE A 5 14.53 0.51 -26.38
N GLU A 6 13.70 -0.55 -26.34
CA GLU A 6 12.54 -0.56 -25.49
C GLU A 6 13.06 -0.35 -24.06
N GLU A 7 12.71 0.78 -23.43
CA GLU A 7 12.96 0.99 -22.01
C GLU A 7 12.31 -0.19 -21.29
N GLU A 8 13.12 -1.03 -20.66
CA GLU A 8 12.61 -2.13 -19.83
C GLU A 8 11.63 -1.53 -18.82
N LYS A 9 10.38 -1.93 -18.92
CA LYS A 9 9.29 -1.46 -18.07
C LYS A 9 9.63 -1.79 -16.62
N CYS A 10 10.11 -0.80 -15.87
CA CYS A 10 10.51 -0.96 -14.48
C CYS A 10 9.37 -0.50 -13.57
N GLY A 11 8.73 -1.43 -12.86
CA GLY A 11 7.66 -1.12 -11.92
C GLY A 11 8.11 -0.16 -10.81
N LYS A 12 7.23 0.75 -10.38
CA LYS A 12 7.51 1.72 -9.33
C LYS A 12 7.29 1.13 -7.94
N LEU A 13 8.23 1.36 -7.04
CA LEU A 13 8.17 0.94 -5.64
C LEU A 13 7.70 2.11 -4.75
N ILE A 14 6.63 1.89 -4.01
CA ILE A 14 6.02 2.83 -3.07
C ILE A 14 6.07 2.21 -1.67
N THR A 15 6.89 2.77 -0.79
CA THR A 15 6.97 2.29 0.60
C THR A 15 6.20 3.22 1.52
N LEU A 16 5.29 2.65 2.31
CA LEU A 16 4.54 3.36 3.33
C LEU A 16 5.24 3.20 4.68
N PHE A 17 5.50 4.31 5.35
CA PHE A 17 6.13 4.32 6.65
C PHE A 17 5.43 5.31 7.60
N SER A 18 5.40 4.96 8.86
CA SER A 18 5.05 5.84 9.97
C SER A 18 5.86 5.46 11.19
N PRO A 19 6.47 6.41 11.91
CA PRO A 19 7.25 6.09 13.12
C PRO A 19 6.38 5.71 14.32
N LYS A 20 5.05 5.65 14.13
CA LYS A 20 4.09 5.32 15.18
C LYS A 20 3.05 4.33 14.66
N GLY A 21 2.72 3.33 15.47
CA GLY A 21 1.61 2.43 15.19
C GLY A 21 0.25 3.16 15.23
N GLY A 22 -0.75 2.65 14.51
CA GLY A 22 -2.09 3.25 14.49
C GLY A 22 -2.28 4.42 13.52
N ALA A 23 -1.25 4.84 12.79
CA ALA A 23 -1.35 5.90 11.77
C ALA A 23 -2.18 5.51 10.54
N GLY A 24 -2.52 4.22 10.37
CA GLY A 24 -3.31 3.72 9.23
C GLY A 24 -2.50 3.26 8.03
N LYS A 25 -1.20 2.92 8.20
CA LYS A 25 -0.34 2.43 7.12
C LYS A 25 -0.95 1.27 6.34
N SER A 26 -1.25 0.17 7.02
CA SER A 26 -1.74 -1.07 6.41
C SER A 26 -3.07 -0.88 5.69
N VAL A 27 -4.01 -0.13 6.31
CA VAL A 27 -5.28 0.24 5.65
C VAL A 27 -5.03 1.08 4.40
N THR A 28 -4.09 2.03 4.46
CA THR A 28 -3.72 2.84 3.30
C THR A 28 -3.06 2.00 2.22
N ALA A 29 -2.14 1.09 2.57
CA ALA A 29 -1.47 0.19 1.63
C ALA A 29 -2.46 -0.72 0.90
N ALA A 30 -3.40 -1.34 1.64
CA ALA A 30 -4.44 -2.19 1.10
C ALA A 30 -5.34 -1.43 0.10
N ASN A 31 -5.84 -0.25 0.50
CA ASN A 31 -6.71 0.56 -0.34
C ASN A 31 -5.97 1.16 -1.54
N LEU A 32 -4.71 1.58 -1.39
CA LEU A 32 -3.88 2.06 -2.49
C LEU A 32 -3.69 0.96 -3.56
N SER A 33 -3.36 -0.27 -3.12
CA SER A 33 -3.17 -1.42 -4.02
C SER A 33 -4.45 -1.79 -4.76
N ALA A 34 -5.57 -1.88 -4.02
CA ALA A 34 -6.88 -2.16 -4.60
C ALA A 34 -7.31 -1.08 -5.62
N GLY A 35 -7.10 0.18 -5.27
CA GLY A 35 -7.48 1.29 -6.14
C GLY A 35 -6.60 1.38 -7.38
N ILE A 36 -5.29 1.17 -7.29
CA ILE A 36 -4.41 1.11 -8.45
C ILE A 36 -4.90 0.03 -9.42
N ALA A 37 -5.10 -1.20 -8.95
CA ALA A 37 -5.56 -2.29 -9.82
C ALA A 37 -6.95 -2.00 -10.42
N LYS A 38 -7.92 -1.62 -9.58
CA LYS A 38 -9.31 -1.46 -10.00
C LYS A 38 -9.57 -0.22 -10.88
N LEU A 39 -8.90 0.90 -10.60
CA LEU A 39 -9.17 2.17 -11.28
C LEU A 39 -8.27 2.40 -12.49
N THR A 40 -7.08 1.80 -12.52
CA THR A 40 -6.10 2.02 -13.60
C THR A 40 -5.87 0.79 -14.47
N GLY A 41 -6.30 -0.40 -14.01
CA GLY A 41 -6.01 -1.68 -14.68
C GLY A 41 -4.54 -2.08 -14.62
N LYS A 42 -3.71 -1.38 -13.84
CA LYS A 42 -2.29 -1.68 -13.70
C LYS A 42 -2.07 -2.84 -12.72
N LYS A 43 -1.01 -3.60 -12.95
CA LYS A 43 -0.63 -4.70 -12.07
C LYS A 43 0.00 -4.15 -10.81
N ALA A 44 -0.60 -4.43 -9.65
CA ALA A 44 -0.08 -4.02 -8.35
C ALA A 44 0.30 -5.24 -7.50
N LEU A 45 1.42 -5.12 -6.78
CA LEU A 45 1.86 -6.09 -5.76
C LEU A 45 1.89 -5.37 -4.41
N LEU A 46 1.20 -5.92 -3.42
CA LEU A 46 1.28 -5.49 -2.03
C LEU A 46 2.15 -6.45 -1.25
N ILE A 47 3.18 -5.93 -0.57
CA ILE A 47 4.10 -6.70 0.26
C ILE A 47 3.93 -6.28 1.72
N ASP A 48 3.70 -7.27 2.58
CA ASP A 48 3.63 -7.08 4.02
C ASP A 48 5.02 -7.28 4.66
N LEU A 49 5.67 -6.18 5.05
CA LEU A 49 6.95 -6.20 5.77
C LEU A 49 6.81 -5.95 7.28
N ASP A 50 5.61 -5.99 7.83
CA ASP A 50 5.44 -6.22 9.27
C ASP A 50 5.58 -7.72 9.55
N LEU A 51 6.84 -8.18 9.58
CA LEU A 51 7.16 -9.61 9.52
C LEU A 51 6.74 -10.40 10.76
N GLN A 52 6.46 -9.74 11.88
CA GLN A 52 6.09 -10.40 13.12
C GLN A 52 4.58 -10.42 13.36
N PHE A 53 3.90 -9.34 12.99
CA PHE A 53 2.48 -9.13 13.28
C PHE A 53 1.71 -8.57 12.09
N GLY A 54 2.15 -8.86 10.87
CA GLY A 54 1.48 -8.40 9.64
C GLY A 54 0.13 -9.07 9.44
N ASP A 55 -0.88 -8.25 9.21
CA ASP A 55 -2.28 -8.67 9.12
C ASP A 55 -2.91 -8.40 7.74
N LEU A 56 -2.13 -7.93 6.75
CA LEU A 56 -2.67 -7.51 5.46
C LEU A 56 -3.48 -8.58 4.75
N ALA A 57 -2.98 -9.82 4.72
CA ALA A 57 -3.70 -10.91 4.09
C ALA A 57 -5.04 -11.21 4.78
N PHE A 58 -5.04 -11.16 6.12
CA PHE A 58 -6.26 -11.34 6.91
C PHE A 58 -7.24 -10.18 6.71
N MET A 59 -6.78 -8.94 6.74
CA MET A 59 -7.59 -7.74 6.48
C MET A 59 -8.26 -7.76 5.11
N LEU A 60 -7.63 -8.43 4.14
CA LEU A 60 -8.11 -8.56 2.76
C LEU A 60 -8.91 -9.85 2.50
N GLY A 61 -9.23 -10.63 3.53
CA GLY A 61 -9.98 -11.88 3.41
C GLY A 61 -9.25 -12.98 2.65
N LEU A 62 -7.94 -12.86 2.48
CA LEU A 62 -7.13 -13.84 1.79
C LEU A 62 -6.74 -14.99 2.73
N LYS A 63 -6.57 -16.17 2.15
CA LYS A 63 -6.12 -17.37 2.85
C LYS A 63 -4.81 -17.88 2.20
N PRO A 64 -3.70 -17.19 2.40
CA PRO A 64 -2.45 -17.53 1.74
C PRO A 64 -1.96 -18.91 2.23
N LYS A 65 -1.36 -19.66 1.30
CA LYS A 65 -0.72 -20.96 1.60
C LYS A 65 0.78 -20.82 1.80
N ARG A 66 1.35 -19.72 1.37
CA ARG A 66 2.78 -19.42 1.41
C ARG A 66 2.98 -17.96 1.79
N SER A 67 4.13 -17.67 2.37
CA SER A 67 4.49 -16.35 2.88
C SER A 67 5.82 -15.88 2.28
N ILE A 68 6.24 -14.66 2.66
CA ILE A 68 7.57 -14.15 2.29
C ILE A 68 8.71 -15.02 2.87
N ALA A 69 8.50 -15.69 4.02
CA ALA A 69 9.50 -16.61 4.58
C ALA A 69 9.71 -17.83 3.68
N ASP A 70 8.60 -18.42 3.19
CA ASP A 70 8.68 -19.55 2.25
C ASP A 70 9.32 -19.12 0.91
N LEU A 71 9.06 -17.87 0.48
CA LEU A 71 9.65 -17.31 -0.72
C LEU A 71 11.18 -17.22 -0.59
N VAL A 72 11.68 -16.64 0.49
CA VAL A 72 13.13 -16.44 0.66
C VAL A 72 13.87 -17.78 0.83
N GLU A 73 13.24 -18.76 1.48
CA GLU A 73 13.77 -20.12 1.61
C GLU A 73 13.89 -20.82 0.24
N SER A 74 12.99 -20.50 -0.70
CA SER A 74 13.01 -21.08 -2.05
C SER A 74 14.02 -20.42 -3.01
N GLU A 75 14.70 -19.34 -2.58
CA GLU A 75 15.67 -18.58 -3.37
C GLU A 75 15.18 -18.20 -4.80
N PRO A 76 14.06 -17.47 -4.94
CA PRO A 76 13.45 -17.21 -6.24
C PRO A 76 14.40 -16.44 -7.16
N GLU A 77 14.42 -16.81 -8.44
CA GLU A 77 15.24 -16.12 -9.44
C GLU A 77 14.40 -15.48 -10.57
N THR A 78 13.18 -15.96 -10.75
CA THR A 78 12.30 -15.56 -11.85
C THR A 78 10.98 -14.98 -11.35
N ALA A 79 10.28 -14.30 -12.25
CA ALA A 79 8.93 -13.85 -12.04
C ALA A 79 7.93 -15.00 -11.79
N GLU A 80 8.16 -16.14 -12.45
CA GLU A 80 7.33 -17.33 -12.27
C GLU A 80 7.54 -17.95 -10.88
N ASP A 81 8.74 -17.89 -10.34
CA ASP A 81 9.00 -18.34 -8.97
C ASP A 81 8.27 -17.43 -7.98
N LEU A 82 8.37 -16.11 -8.15
CA LEU A 82 7.66 -15.14 -7.30
C LEU A 82 6.15 -15.41 -7.27
N LYS A 83 5.53 -15.60 -8.42
CA LYS A 83 4.07 -15.82 -8.53
C LYS A 83 3.54 -16.99 -7.70
N LYS A 84 4.37 -18.01 -7.46
CA LYS A 84 3.97 -19.20 -6.66
C LYS A 84 3.68 -18.87 -5.20
N PHE A 85 4.14 -17.73 -4.70
CA PHE A 85 4.01 -17.28 -3.31
C PHE A 85 2.99 -16.17 -3.12
N LEU A 86 2.40 -15.67 -4.20
CA LEU A 86 1.44 -14.59 -4.16
C LEU A 86 0.02 -15.12 -3.97
N SER A 87 -0.79 -14.31 -3.31
CA SER A 87 -2.24 -14.51 -3.20
C SER A 87 -2.93 -13.42 -4.00
N GLU A 88 -3.84 -13.83 -4.90
CA GLU A 88 -4.58 -12.89 -5.76
C GLU A 88 -5.81 -12.36 -5.04
N HIS A 89 -5.96 -11.04 -5.04
CA HIS A 89 -7.17 -10.39 -4.53
C HIS A 89 -8.22 -10.22 -5.64
N PRO A 90 -9.53 -10.32 -5.34
CA PRO A 90 -10.61 -10.16 -6.34
C PRO A 90 -10.56 -8.84 -7.14
N HIS A 91 -9.94 -7.80 -6.62
CA HIS A 91 -9.73 -6.54 -7.33
C HIS A 91 -8.55 -6.56 -8.32
N GLY A 92 -7.88 -7.70 -8.52
CA GLY A 92 -6.85 -7.86 -9.53
C GLY A 92 -5.44 -7.39 -9.11
N PHE A 93 -5.17 -7.30 -7.82
CA PHE A 93 -3.82 -7.12 -7.32
C PHE A 93 -3.34 -8.35 -6.56
N SER A 94 -2.01 -8.52 -6.49
CA SER A 94 -1.37 -9.64 -5.78
C SER A 94 -0.87 -9.21 -4.41
N VAL A 95 -0.86 -10.12 -3.46
CA VAL A 95 -0.36 -9.91 -2.09
C VAL A 95 0.71 -10.94 -1.76
N LEU A 96 1.86 -10.47 -1.28
CA LEU A 96 2.87 -11.29 -0.63
C LEU A 96 2.75 -11.09 0.88
N PRO A 97 2.23 -12.07 1.61
CA PRO A 97 1.96 -11.92 3.04
C PRO A 97 3.24 -12.04 3.87
N SER A 98 3.21 -11.45 5.06
CA SER A 98 4.20 -11.65 6.12
C SER A 98 4.32 -13.12 6.52
N PRO A 99 5.37 -13.53 7.24
CA PRO A 99 5.51 -14.88 7.77
C PRO A 99 4.33 -15.29 8.64
N PHE A 100 3.99 -16.58 8.64
CA PHE A 100 2.91 -17.10 9.49
C PHE A 100 3.32 -17.30 10.95
N LYS A 101 4.62 -17.26 11.23
CA LYS A 101 5.18 -17.38 12.57
C LYS A 101 6.18 -16.27 12.82
N PRO A 102 6.08 -15.53 13.94
CA PRO A 102 6.95 -14.39 14.24
C PRO A 102 8.46 -14.74 14.18
N GLU A 103 8.85 -15.94 14.60
CA GLU A 103 10.25 -16.41 14.58
C GLU A 103 10.83 -16.51 13.16
N GLN A 104 9.99 -16.65 12.13
CA GLN A 104 10.44 -16.67 10.73
C GLN A 104 10.82 -15.28 10.21
N SER A 105 10.54 -14.22 10.97
CA SER A 105 10.89 -12.84 10.57
C SER A 105 12.40 -12.68 10.33
N GLU A 106 13.23 -13.39 11.07
CA GLU A 106 14.70 -13.33 10.96
C GLU A 106 15.23 -13.95 9.66
N MET A 107 14.44 -14.77 8.97
CA MET A 107 14.82 -15.36 7.68
C MET A 107 14.85 -14.29 6.56
N VAL A 108 14.08 -13.22 6.70
CA VAL A 108 13.92 -12.18 5.66
C VAL A 108 14.97 -11.10 5.86
N THR A 109 15.97 -11.07 4.99
CA THR A 109 17.06 -10.08 5.03
C THR A 109 16.87 -8.96 4.01
N SER A 110 17.63 -7.87 4.16
CA SER A 110 17.68 -6.77 3.21
C SER A 110 18.11 -7.22 1.81
N ASN A 111 18.99 -8.23 1.69
CA ASN A 111 19.39 -8.79 0.40
C ASN A 111 18.23 -9.55 -0.27
N HIS A 112 17.47 -10.30 0.51
CA HIS A 112 16.26 -10.97 0.01
C HIS A 112 15.25 -9.96 -0.51
N LEU A 113 15.03 -8.86 0.24
CA LEU A 113 14.13 -7.79 -0.20
C LEU A 113 14.60 -7.16 -1.51
N ARG A 114 15.88 -6.83 -1.65
CA ARG A 114 16.44 -6.26 -2.90
C ARG A 114 16.23 -7.19 -4.09
N LYS A 115 16.53 -8.49 -3.92
CA LYS A 115 16.33 -9.51 -4.97
C LYS A 115 14.85 -9.61 -5.34
N LEU A 116 13.97 -9.69 -4.35
CA LEU A 116 12.53 -9.73 -4.52
C LEU A 116 12.01 -8.52 -5.31
N ILE A 117 12.37 -7.30 -4.90
CA ILE A 117 11.92 -6.08 -5.58
C ILE A 117 12.45 -6.03 -7.02
N LYS A 118 13.70 -6.45 -7.27
CA LYS A 118 14.24 -6.52 -8.64
C LYS A 118 13.40 -7.43 -9.52
N ILE A 119 13.02 -8.60 -9.04
CA ILE A 119 12.15 -9.54 -9.77
C ILE A 119 10.74 -8.94 -9.93
N ALA A 120 10.16 -8.39 -8.86
CA ALA A 120 8.81 -7.82 -8.88
C ALA A 120 8.66 -6.66 -9.89
N ARG A 121 9.68 -5.80 -10.02
CA ARG A 121 9.69 -4.68 -10.98
C ARG A 121 9.58 -5.12 -12.44
N THR A 122 9.91 -6.36 -12.78
CA THR A 122 9.76 -6.88 -14.16
C THR A 122 8.33 -7.29 -14.50
N VAL A 123 7.47 -7.49 -13.48
CA VAL A 123 6.12 -8.06 -13.64
C VAL A 123 5.02 -7.07 -13.29
N PHE A 124 5.24 -6.27 -12.24
CA PHE A 124 4.27 -5.35 -11.69
C PHE A 124 4.55 -3.92 -12.12
N ASP A 125 3.50 -3.14 -12.36
CA ASP A 125 3.59 -1.71 -12.63
C ASP A 125 3.86 -0.92 -11.35
N TYR A 126 3.26 -1.38 -10.23
CA TYR A 126 3.39 -0.77 -8.91
C TYR A 126 3.61 -1.85 -7.85
N ILE A 127 4.56 -1.60 -6.97
CA ILE A 127 4.88 -2.44 -5.83
C ILE A 127 4.66 -1.56 -4.59
N ILE A 128 3.75 -1.96 -3.73
CA ILE A 128 3.41 -1.25 -2.50
C ILE A 128 3.96 -2.06 -1.33
N VAL A 129 4.70 -1.40 -0.45
CA VAL A 129 5.29 -2.04 0.73
C VAL A 129 4.71 -1.40 1.97
N ASP A 130 4.05 -2.21 2.79
CA ASP A 130 3.66 -1.85 4.16
C ASP A 130 4.78 -2.25 5.12
N THR A 131 5.26 -1.31 5.93
CA THR A 131 6.41 -1.53 6.82
C THR A 131 6.01 -1.53 8.28
N HIS A 132 6.84 -2.12 9.12
CA HIS A 132 6.80 -1.89 10.56
C HIS A 132 7.12 -0.43 10.91
N SER A 133 6.76 0.03 12.13
CA SER A 133 6.95 1.42 12.57
C SER A 133 8.34 1.72 13.16
N LEU A 134 9.34 0.90 12.88
CA LEU A 134 10.71 1.08 13.36
C LEU A 134 11.70 1.22 12.20
N PHE A 135 12.74 2.02 12.40
CA PHE A 135 13.89 2.12 11.49
C PHE A 135 14.84 0.93 11.70
N GLN A 136 14.39 -0.26 11.26
CA GLN A 136 15.21 -1.47 11.18
C GLN A 136 15.84 -1.58 9.79
N ASP A 137 16.85 -2.41 9.64
CA ASP A 137 17.59 -2.60 8.38
C ASP A 137 16.67 -2.84 7.18
N LEU A 138 15.65 -3.67 7.37
CA LEU A 138 14.71 -4.00 6.30
C LEU A 138 13.85 -2.80 5.90
N THR A 139 13.38 -2.01 6.88
CA THR A 139 12.63 -0.77 6.64
C THR A 139 13.51 0.25 5.92
N ILE A 140 14.71 0.52 6.43
CA ILE A 140 15.66 1.47 5.81
C ILE A 140 15.95 1.03 4.37
N ASN A 141 16.22 -0.25 4.16
CA ASN A 141 16.49 -0.81 2.84
C ASN A 141 15.30 -0.62 1.87
N SER A 142 14.07 -0.82 2.37
CA SER A 142 12.87 -0.54 1.59
C SER A 142 12.77 0.94 1.18
N LEU A 143 13.04 1.85 2.12
CA LEU A 143 13.06 3.30 1.84
C LEU A 143 14.14 3.68 0.84
N ASP A 144 15.35 3.11 0.95
CA ASP A 144 16.48 3.38 0.06
C ASP A 144 16.15 3.09 -1.41
N ILE A 145 15.54 1.93 -1.67
CA ILE A 145 15.26 1.46 -3.03
C ILE A 145 13.91 1.92 -3.58
N SER A 146 13.10 2.64 -2.78
CA SER A 146 11.79 3.14 -3.19
C SER A 146 11.88 4.28 -4.20
N ASP A 147 10.88 4.36 -5.08
CA ASP A 147 10.64 5.53 -5.96
C ASP A 147 9.86 6.61 -5.19
N TYR A 148 8.92 6.19 -4.33
CA TYR A 148 8.20 7.08 -3.41
C TYR A 148 8.22 6.53 -1.98
N ILE A 149 8.45 7.41 -1.03
CA ILE A 149 8.34 7.18 0.42
C ILE A 149 7.11 7.93 0.92
N CYS A 150 6.05 7.21 1.25
CA CYS A 150 4.84 7.77 1.81
C CYS A 150 4.92 7.79 3.34
N LEU A 151 5.13 8.96 3.92
CA LEU A 151 5.16 9.16 5.37
C LEU A 151 3.75 9.48 5.86
N ILE A 152 3.16 8.56 6.64
CA ILE A 152 1.78 8.67 7.11
C ILE A 152 1.76 9.12 8.57
N ILE A 153 0.91 10.09 8.87
CA ILE A 153 0.70 10.63 10.22
C ILE A 153 -0.79 10.79 10.50
N ALA A 154 -1.19 10.54 11.75
CA ALA A 154 -2.51 10.94 12.26
C ALA A 154 -2.40 12.26 13.06
N PRO A 155 -3.47 13.08 13.17
CA PRO A 155 -3.44 14.40 13.79
C PRO A 155 -3.45 14.34 15.32
N GLU A 156 -2.52 13.59 15.89
CA GLU A 156 -2.35 13.36 17.31
C GLU A 156 -0.96 13.83 17.80
N LEU A 157 -0.88 14.42 18.97
CA LEU A 157 0.37 15.00 19.51
C LEU A 157 1.54 14.00 19.50
N THR A 158 1.27 12.75 19.87
CA THR A 158 2.29 11.71 19.93
C THR A 158 2.81 11.31 18.54
N HIS A 159 1.94 11.32 17.53
CA HIS A 159 2.29 11.10 16.14
C HIS A 159 3.14 12.25 15.58
N ILE A 160 2.75 13.50 15.86
CA ILE A 160 3.50 14.70 15.45
C ILE A 160 4.91 14.67 16.01
N LYS A 161 5.07 14.43 17.34
CA LYS A 161 6.37 14.29 17.98
C LYS A 161 7.24 13.22 17.31
N SER A 162 6.67 12.04 17.06
CA SER A 162 7.40 10.94 16.43
C SER A 162 7.78 11.27 14.98
N MET A 163 6.89 11.93 14.23
CA MET A 163 7.17 12.36 12.87
C MET A 163 8.25 13.45 12.81
N MET A 164 8.31 14.38 13.76
CA MET A 164 9.41 15.34 13.85
C MET A 164 10.77 14.65 14.02
N GLN A 165 10.84 13.57 14.81
CA GLN A 165 12.05 12.77 14.95
C GLN A 165 12.36 11.99 13.67
N CYS A 166 11.34 11.41 13.05
CA CYS A 166 11.44 10.71 11.76
C CYS A 166 12.02 11.62 10.68
N MET A 167 11.54 12.86 10.56
CA MET A 167 12.05 13.82 9.57
C MET A 167 13.55 14.11 9.73
N LYS A 168 14.07 14.15 10.95
CA LYS A 168 15.51 14.30 11.19
C LYS A 168 16.30 13.09 10.69
N VAL A 169 15.76 11.86 10.86
CA VAL A 169 16.39 10.65 10.32
C VAL A 169 16.37 10.69 8.80
N VAL A 170 15.24 11.05 8.19
CA VAL A 170 15.07 11.19 6.74
C VAL A 170 16.07 12.20 6.14
N GLU A 171 16.26 13.34 6.82
CA GLU A 171 17.28 14.34 6.45
C GLU A 171 18.71 13.76 6.54
N THR A 172 19.01 13.02 7.61
CA THR A 172 20.32 12.36 7.80
C THR A 172 20.60 11.32 6.70
N LEU A 173 19.56 10.58 6.27
CA LEU A 173 19.65 9.61 5.19
C LEU A 173 19.71 10.27 3.80
N LYS A 174 19.52 11.60 3.73
CA LYS A 174 19.62 12.41 2.51
C LYS A 174 18.71 11.95 1.38
N TYR A 175 17.49 11.50 1.71
CA TYR A 175 16.52 11.18 0.68
C TYR A 175 16.11 12.44 -0.09
N PRO A 176 16.03 12.38 -1.43
CA PRO A 176 15.58 13.50 -2.25
C PRO A 176 14.17 13.94 -1.83
N PRO A 177 13.91 15.25 -1.65
CA PRO A 177 12.59 15.76 -1.21
C PRO A 177 11.43 15.33 -2.11
N GLU A 178 11.68 15.18 -3.42
CA GLU A 178 10.72 14.73 -4.42
C GLU A 178 10.35 13.24 -4.29
N LYS A 179 11.15 12.46 -3.58
CA LYS A 179 10.86 11.06 -3.27
C LYS A 179 9.85 10.93 -2.11
N ILE A 180 9.79 11.93 -1.23
CA ILE A 180 8.99 11.90 -0.01
C ILE A 180 7.60 12.46 -0.28
N ARG A 181 6.57 11.73 0.14
CA ARG A 181 5.16 12.14 0.12
C ARG A 181 4.60 12.11 1.54
N MET A 182 4.17 13.28 2.02
CA MET A 182 3.55 13.41 3.34
C MET A 182 2.05 13.19 3.22
N ILE A 183 1.51 12.26 4.00
CA ILE A 183 0.07 11.93 4.01
C ILE A 183 -0.49 12.18 5.40
N LEU A 184 -1.44 13.11 5.52
CA LEU A 184 -2.23 13.28 6.74
C LEU A 184 -3.42 12.32 6.68
N ASN A 185 -3.44 11.32 7.55
CA ASN A 185 -4.58 10.41 7.68
C ASN A 185 -5.50 10.90 8.79
N ARG A 186 -6.80 10.58 8.69
CA ARG A 186 -7.85 10.99 9.64
C ARG A 186 -7.94 12.51 9.80
N GLU A 187 -7.78 13.25 8.69
CA GLU A 187 -8.00 14.71 8.68
C GLU A 187 -9.44 15.02 9.14
N GLU A 188 -9.60 16.05 9.94
CA GLU A 188 -10.89 16.50 10.51
C GLU A 188 -11.52 15.51 11.53
N CYS A 189 -10.76 14.56 12.07
CA CYS A 189 -11.29 13.75 13.18
C CYS A 189 -11.56 14.60 14.42
N MET A 190 -12.48 14.15 15.26
CA MET A 190 -12.86 14.85 16.49
C MET A 190 -11.63 15.07 17.37
N TYR A 191 -11.43 16.29 17.88
CA TYR A 191 -10.27 16.71 18.68
C TYR A 191 -8.92 16.65 17.96
N ALA A 192 -8.91 16.62 16.62
CA ALA A 192 -7.68 16.66 15.84
C ALA A 192 -6.90 17.98 16.06
N ILE A 193 -5.57 17.87 16.03
CA ILE A 193 -4.71 19.03 15.84
C ILE A 193 -4.87 19.46 14.39
N SER A 194 -5.03 20.75 14.16
CA SER A 194 -5.29 21.26 12.82
C SER A 194 -4.11 21.00 11.88
N ARG A 195 -4.42 20.78 10.60
CA ARG A 195 -3.42 20.61 9.54
C ARG A 195 -2.36 21.71 9.57
N ALA A 196 -2.78 22.98 9.72
CA ALA A 196 -1.87 24.13 9.74
C ALA A 196 -0.86 24.07 10.90
N GLU A 197 -1.30 23.65 12.09
CA GLU A 197 -0.43 23.48 13.26
C GLU A 197 0.55 22.33 13.08
N ILE A 198 0.12 21.23 12.46
CA ILE A 198 0.99 20.09 12.16
C ILE A 198 2.04 20.49 11.13
N GLU A 199 1.63 21.12 10.02
CA GLU A 199 2.54 21.61 8.97
C GLU A 199 3.58 22.60 9.52
N ALA A 200 3.15 23.50 10.40
CA ALA A 200 4.05 24.44 11.08
C ALA A 200 5.09 23.71 11.98
N SER A 201 4.64 22.69 12.72
CA SER A 201 5.50 21.88 13.58
C SER A 201 6.51 21.04 12.78
N LEU A 202 6.09 20.47 11.67
CA LEU A 202 6.93 19.64 10.79
C LEU A 202 7.77 20.47 9.81
N LYS A 203 7.47 21.77 9.66
CA LYS A 203 8.05 22.68 8.65
C LYS A 203 7.92 22.13 7.23
N ARG A 204 6.86 21.36 6.98
CA ARG A 204 6.57 20.72 5.70
C ARG A 204 5.06 20.60 5.49
N LYS A 205 4.63 20.86 4.25
CA LYS A 205 3.22 20.68 3.85
C LYS A 205 2.91 19.23 3.56
N PHE A 206 1.65 18.86 3.72
CA PHE A 206 1.15 17.58 3.28
C PHE A 206 0.91 17.59 1.77
N ASP A 207 1.36 16.53 1.11
CA ASP A 207 1.11 16.28 -0.31
C ASP A 207 -0.32 15.74 -0.52
N TYR A 208 -0.78 14.92 0.44
CA TYR A 208 -2.11 14.31 0.43
C TYR A 208 -2.74 14.28 1.81
N SER A 209 -4.06 14.20 1.85
CA SER A 209 -4.82 13.93 3.07
C SER A 209 -5.93 12.93 2.82
N LEU A 210 -6.26 12.19 3.86
CA LEU A 210 -7.36 11.24 3.90
C LEU A 210 -8.30 11.68 5.01
N HIS A 211 -9.55 11.98 4.68
CA HIS A 211 -10.57 12.35 5.65
C HIS A 211 -10.78 11.26 6.71
N ASP A 212 -11.22 11.66 7.88
CA ASP A 212 -11.58 10.69 8.92
C ASP A 212 -12.86 9.96 8.55
N ASP A 213 -12.72 8.68 8.28
CA ASP A 213 -13.83 7.76 8.05
C ASP A 213 -13.61 6.48 8.87
N TRP A 214 -13.27 6.69 10.14
CA TRP A 214 -12.95 5.62 11.10
C TRP A 214 -14.00 4.50 11.12
N LYS A 215 -15.29 4.84 11.10
CA LYS A 215 -16.38 3.85 11.17
C LYS A 215 -16.36 2.93 9.95
N ASN A 216 -16.28 3.51 8.75
CA ASN A 216 -16.22 2.73 7.52
C ASN A 216 -14.89 2.01 7.39
N ALA A 217 -13.77 2.63 7.76
CA ALA A 217 -12.46 1.98 7.73
C ALA A 217 -12.41 0.75 8.65
N LEU A 218 -12.96 0.84 9.87
CA LEU A 218 -13.06 -0.29 10.77
C LEU A 218 -14.01 -1.37 10.24
N SER A 219 -15.18 -0.97 9.71
CA SER A 219 -16.13 -1.90 9.10
C SER A 219 -15.49 -2.67 7.93
N MET A 220 -14.76 -1.97 7.05
CA MET A 220 -14.05 -2.59 5.92
C MET A 220 -13.04 -3.65 6.40
N VAL A 221 -12.24 -3.34 7.41
CA VAL A 221 -11.27 -4.29 7.98
C VAL A 221 -11.99 -5.50 8.57
N ASN A 222 -13.05 -5.29 9.35
CA ASN A 222 -13.81 -6.37 9.97
C ASN A 222 -14.59 -7.23 8.94
N GLU A 223 -15.00 -6.62 7.83
CA GLU A 223 -15.70 -7.30 6.74
C GLU A 223 -14.72 -7.82 5.66
N GLN A 224 -13.41 -7.64 5.87
CA GLN A 224 -12.35 -8.05 4.96
C GLN A 224 -12.51 -7.44 3.55
N LYS A 225 -12.79 -6.14 3.50
CA LYS A 225 -13.07 -5.36 2.29
C LYS A 225 -12.11 -4.18 2.17
N THR A 226 -12.12 -3.57 1.00
CA THR A 226 -11.46 -2.30 0.70
C THR A 226 -12.49 -1.19 0.49
N ILE A 227 -12.07 0.10 0.46
CA ILE A 227 -12.96 1.22 0.13
C ILE A 227 -13.56 1.06 -1.28
N PHE A 228 -12.95 0.27 -2.14
CA PHE A 228 -13.39 0.04 -3.51
C PHE A 228 -14.41 -1.11 -3.64
N ASP A 229 -14.75 -1.81 -2.54
CA ASP A 229 -15.85 -2.78 -2.49
C ASP A 229 -17.21 -2.10 -2.27
N THR A 230 -17.20 -0.86 -1.76
CA THR A 230 -18.44 -0.10 -1.55
C THR A 230 -18.78 0.70 -2.80
N THR A 231 -20.08 0.83 -3.08
CA THR A 231 -20.62 1.67 -4.14
C THR A 231 -20.87 3.11 -3.70
N THR A 232 -20.74 3.38 -2.40
CA THR A 232 -21.02 4.69 -1.82
C THR A 232 -19.87 5.64 -2.12
N GLU A 233 -20.16 6.77 -2.75
CA GLU A 233 -19.21 7.86 -2.86
C GLU A 233 -19.02 8.49 -1.48
N SER A 234 -17.76 8.68 -1.08
CA SER A 234 -17.39 9.34 0.16
C SER A 234 -16.15 10.21 -0.05
N ALA A 235 -15.96 11.21 0.81
CA ALA A 235 -14.75 12.04 0.79
C ALA A 235 -13.51 11.15 0.89
N TYR A 236 -13.51 10.18 1.81
CA TYR A 236 -12.43 9.23 2.00
C TYR A 236 -12.08 8.42 0.73
N ARG A 237 -13.09 7.96 -0.03
CA ARG A 237 -12.86 7.28 -1.30
C ARG A 237 -12.24 8.22 -2.35
N ASN A 238 -12.72 9.45 -2.42
CA ASN A 238 -12.19 10.46 -3.35
C ASN A 238 -10.74 10.84 -3.02
N ASP A 239 -10.38 10.87 -1.74
CA ASP A 239 -9.00 11.08 -1.30
C ASP A 239 -8.07 9.97 -1.82
N PHE A 240 -8.50 8.70 -1.78
CA PHE A 240 -7.73 7.61 -2.38
C PHE A 240 -7.60 7.77 -3.89
N VAL A 241 -8.64 8.20 -4.60
CA VAL A 241 -8.56 8.50 -6.03
C VAL A 241 -7.52 9.58 -6.29
N HIS A 242 -7.50 10.64 -5.48
CA HIS A 242 -6.51 11.71 -5.58
C HIS A 242 -5.08 11.21 -5.28
N LEU A 243 -4.89 10.44 -4.21
CA LEU A 243 -3.62 9.84 -3.83
C LEU A 243 -3.08 8.93 -4.95
N ILE A 244 -3.92 8.05 -5.50
CA ILE A 244 -3.57 7.14 -6.59
C ILE A 244 -3.15 7.95 -7.82
N THR A 245 -3.96 8.92 -8.25
CA THR A 245 -3.64 9.79 -9.40
C THR A 245 -2.29 10.49 -9.22
N GLY A 246 -2.03 11.03 -8.03
CA GLY A 246 -0.80 11.76 -7.75
C GLY A 246 0.45 10.86 -7.69
N LEU A 247 0.33 9.63 -7.17
CA LEU A 247 1.46 8.68 -7.09
C LEU A 247 1.73 7.98 -8.41
N THR A 248 0.68 7.69 -9.18
CA THR A 248 0.80 6.93 -10.43
C THR A 248 0.99 7.81 -11.66
N GLY A 249 0.41 9.02 -11.65
CA GLY A 249 0.27 9.87 -12.83
C GLY A 249 -0.81 9.37 -13.81
N GLU A 250 -1.55 8.30 -13.47
CA GLU A 250 -2.58 7.73 -14.32
C GLU A 250 -3.84 8.60 -14.27
N LYS A 251 -4.45 8.82 -15.44
CA LYS A 251 -5.74 9.51 -15.53
C LYS A 251 -6.87 8.52 -15.24
N ILE A 252 -7.56 8.72 -14.14
CA ILE A 252 -8.72 7.92 -13.77
C ILE A 252 -9.96 8.53 -14.41
N THR A 253 -10.61 7.79 -15.32
CA THR A 253 -11.82 8.25 -16.01
C THR A 253 -13.03 8.24 -15.09
N GLU A 254 -14.04 9.09 -15.38
CA GLU A 254 -15.31 9.10 -14.63
C GLU A 254 -16.05 7.74 -14.73
N GLU A 255 -15.88 7.03 -15.85
CA GLU A 255 -16.44 5.69 -16.01
C GLU A 255 -15.74 4.67 -15.09
N ALA A 256 -14.43 4.75 -14.90
CA ALA A 256 -13.71 3.91 -13.96
C ALA A 256 -14.09 4.22 -12.50
N LYS A 257 -14.37 5.49 -12.18
CA LYS A 257 -14.91 5.88 -10.87
C LYS A 257 -16.29 5.25 -10.64
N LYS A 258 -17.14 5.17 -11.68
CA LYS A 258 -18.51 4.61 -11.64
C LYS A 258 -18.55 3.08 -11.86
N SER A 259 -17.64 2.48 -12.59
CA SER A 259 -17.64 1.04 -12.88
C SER A 259 -17.34 0.19 -11.65
N GLY A 260 -16.75 0.76 -10.63
CA GLY A 260 -16.81 0.22 -9.27
C GLY A 260 -18.25 -0.05 -8.79
N LEU A 261 -19.23 0.65 -9.36
CA LEU A 261 -20.67 0.51 -9.05
C LEU A 261 -21.35 -0.65 -9.79
N MET A 262 -20.91 -1.05 -10.98
CA MET A 262 -21.67 -2.00 -11.84
C MET A 262 -21.20 -3.45 -11.78
N GLY A 263 -20.02 -3.74 -11.24
CA GLY A 263 -19.49 -5.10 -11.16
C GLY A 263 -20.28 -6.04 -10.25
N THR A 264 -20.94 -5.49 -9.23
CA THR A 264 -21.64 -6.26 -8.19
C THR A 264 -23.07 -6.67 -8.59
N LEU A 265 -23.71 -5.98 -9.53
CA LEU A 265 -25.08 -6.28 -9.97
C LEU A 265 -25.17 -7.46 -10.94
N LYS A 266 -24.13 -7.79 -11.69
CA LYS A 266 -24.14 -8.95 -12.60
C LYS A 266 -23.98 -10.29 -11.92
N GLY A 267 -23.41 -10.34 -10.72
CA GLY A 267 -23.26 -11.58 -9.93
C GLY A 267 -24.52 -12.03 -9.22
N TRP A 268 -25.49 -11.15 -8.98
CA TRP A 268 -26.66 -11.48 -8.18
C TRP A 268 -27.89 -11.88 -9.01
N PHE A 269 -27.93 -11.57 -10.30
CA PHE A 269 -29.01 -11.97 -11.21
C PHE A 269 -28.70 -13.19 -12.08
N GLY A 270 -27.53 -13.82 -11.96
CA GLY A 270 -27.12 -14.99 -12.75
C GLY A 270 -27.44 -16.37 -12.17
N GLY A 271 -28.12 -16.46 -11.04
CA GLY A 271 -28.29 -17.71 -10.30
C GLY A 271 -29.73 -18.14 -10.05
N LYS A 272 -30.60 -18.20 -11.10
CA LYS A 272 -31.83 -19.02 -11.06
C LYS A 272 -32.36 -19.21 -12.46
N GLU A 273 -32.02 -20.33 -13.07
CA GLU A 273 -32.86 -21.11 -13.97
C GLU A 273 -32.08 -22.32 -14.49
N LYS A 274 -32.37 -23.49 -13.95
CA LYS A 274 -32.56 -24.75 -14.63
C LYS A 274 -32.72 -25.87 -13.63
N GLY A 275 -33.96 -26.12 -13.31
CA GLY A 275 -34.43 -27.37 -12.72
C GLY A 275 -35.73 -27.75 -13.43
N LYS A 276 -35.62 -28.60 -14.39
CA LYS A 276 -36.64 -29.56 -14.79
C LYS A 276 -35.94 -30.83 -15.16
#